data_ab67a723ff19d144f05902de7157e306
#
_entry.id   ab67a723ff19d144f05902de7157e306
#
_cell.length_a   1.000
_cell.length_b   1.000
_cell.length_c   1.000
_cell.angle_alpha   90.00
_cell.angle_beta   90.00
_cell.angle_gamma   90.00
#
_symmetry.space_group_name_H-M   'P 1'
#
loop_
_entity.id
_entity.type
_entity.pdbx_description
1 polymer ?
#
loop_
_entity_poly.entity_id
_entity_poly.type
_entity_poly.pdbx_seq_one_letter_code
_entity_poly.pdbx_strand_id
1 'polypeptide(L)'
;MQFKKSWIMTLALTSVLALSACGNGGNNAGGNAAATNEGSGDAKLSGSILASGSTALQPLVELVAENFMDKNAGVDIQVQGGGSGTGLTQVAEKQVDIGNSDVFAEEKLKDKDAEKAAVLVDHQVAVVAIATVSHPDAGVDSLTKEQLLDIFTGKITNWKEVGGADQKIQIINRPGSSGTRATYESYALGTKTEDIPGSIQEDSSGTVKKMIGETPGAIGYLALSYLDDSIKTLSLDGVEASVDNVITGKYPVWAYEHMYTNGEPNETVKAFLDFFLTDEVQTGEVVELGYIPAVKMQVSRDVAGNVTAK
;
A
#
# COMPACT_ATOMS: atom_id res chain seq x y z
N MET A 1 7.68 44.22 -35.32
CA MET A 1 7.73 43.73 -36.70
C MET A 1 6.68 42.62 -36.84
N GLN A 2 5.65 42.94 -37.61
CA GLN A 2 4.48 42.10 -37.86
C GLN A 2 4.86 40.88 -38.72
N PHE A 3 4.15 39.75 -38.60
CA PHE A 3 3.39 39.15 -39.69
C PHE A 3 2.44 38.05 -39.20
N LYS A 4 1.18 38.32 -39.49
CA LYS A 4 0.01 37.44 -39.50
C LYS A 4 0.16 36.33 -40.54
N LYS A 5 -0.49 35.16 -40.36
CA LYS A 5 -1.53 34.67 -41.30
C LYS A 5 -2.26 33.45 -40.78
N SER A 6 -3.56 33.63 -40.70
CA SER A 6 -4.63 32.63 -40.62
C SER A 6 -4.60 31.65 -41.80
N TRP A 7 -5.08 30.42 -41.57
CA TRP A 7 -5.85 29.70 -42.63
C TRP A 7 -6.92 28.83 -41.95
N ILE A 8 -8.15 29.26 -42.27
CA ILE A 8 -9.41 28.55 -42.06
C ILE A 8 -9.59 27.67 -43.32
N MET A 9 -9.97 26.43 -43.15
CA MET A 9 -10.58 25.66 -44.24
C MET A 9 -11.72 24.78 -43.70
N THR A 10 -12.91 25.21 -44.02
CA THR A 10 -14.21 24.60 -43.84
C THR A 10 -14.51 23.71 -45.05
N LEU A 11 -15.05 22.51 -44.85
CA LEU A 11 -15.93 21.79 -45.84
C LEU A 11 -16.65 20.66 -45.11
N ALA A 12 -17.90 20.77 -44.80
CA ALA A 12 -19.19 20.43 -45.47
C ALA A 12 -19.38 18.93 -45.70
N LEU A 13 -20.20 18.32 -44.89
CA LEU A 13 -21.56 17.76 -45.06
C LEU A 13 -21.76 16.78 -46.25
N THR A 14 -22.03 15.49 -45.99
CA THR A 14 -23.11 14.76 -46.70
C THR A 14 -23.64 13.65 -45.80
N SER A 15 -24.91 13.78 -45.50
CA SER A 15 -25.85 12.80 -44.91
C SER A 15 -26.33 11.80 -45.96
N VAL A 16 -26.41 10.51 -45.62
CA VAL A 16 -27.27 9.56 -46.35
C VAL A 16 -28.09 8.77 -45.32
N LEU A 17 -29.37 9.10 -45.27
CA LEU A 17 -30.42 8.29 -44.68
C LEU A 17 -30.80 7.19 -45.69
N ALA A 18 -30.92 5.97 -45.24
CA ALA A 18 -31.71 4.95 -45.93
C ALA A 18 -32.64 4.25 -44.92
N LEU A 19 -33.89 4.68 -44.95
CA LEU A 19 -35.01 3.92 -44.42
C LEU A 19 -35.36 2.81 -45.42
N SER A 20 -35.62 1.61 -44.92
CA SER A 20 -36.55 0.72 -45.59
C SER A 20 -37.39 -0.03 -44.54
N ALA A 21 -38.67 0.24 -44.66
CA ALA A 21 -39.74 -0.29 -43.83
C ALA A 21 -40.52 -1.39 -44.60
N CYS A 22 -41.19 -2.22 -43.80
CA CYS A 22 -42.43 -2.96 -44.11
C CYS A 22 -42.40 -4.24 -44.91
N GLY A 23 -43.04 -5.22 -44.28
CA GLY A 23 -43.72 -6.37 -44.92
C GLY A 23 -44.12 -7.42 -43.90
N ASN A 24 -45.15 -7.26 -43.31
CA ASN A 24 -46.51 -7.81 -43.14
C ASN A 24 -46.71 -9.32 -43.23
N GLY A 25 -47.24 -9.90 -42.12
CA GLY A 25 -48.36 -10.82 -42.14
C GLY A 25 -48.11 -12.31 -42.05
N GLY A 26 -48.67 -12.94 -41.01
CA GLY A 26 -49.04 -14.35 -41.05
C GLY A 26 -49.03 -15.05 -39.68
N ASN A 27 -50.23 -15.15 -39.09
CA ASN A 27 -50.56 -16.03 -37.96
C ASN A 27 -50.16 -17.51 -38.25
N ASN A 28 -49.57 -18.22 -37.25
CA ASN A 28 -50.30 -19.40 -36.73
C ASN A 28 -49.66 -19.90 -35.39
N ALA A 29 -50.55 -20.52 -34.65
CA ALA A 29 -50.46 -20.97 -33.29
C ALA A 29 -49.55 -22.17 -33.03
N GLY A 30 -49.06 -22.29 -31.78
CA GLY A 30 -48.89 -23.54 -31.08
C GLY A 30 -47.47 -24.06 -30.94
N GLY A 31 -46.96 -23.98 -29.71
CA GLY A 31 -45.75 -24.72 -29.36
C GLY A 31 -45.11 -24.13 -28.07
N ASN A 32 -45.64 -24.55 -26.92
CA ASN A 32 -45.02 -24.34 -25.64
C ASN A 32 -43.71 -25.14 -25.58
N ALA A 33 -42.60 -24.51 -25.84
CA ALA A 33 -41.28 -25.03 -25.53
C ALA A 33 -40.72 -24.14 -24.42
N ALA A 34 -40.66 -24.70 -23.23
CA ALA A 34 -39.91 -24.15 -22.12
C ALA A 34 -38.45 -23.97 -22.60
N ALA A 35 -38.08 -22.74 -22.89
CA ALA A 35 -36.66 -22.37 -23.02
C ALA A 35 -36.06 -22.46 -21.60
N THR A 36 -35.41 -23.58 -21.34
CA THR A 36 -34.40 -23.66 -20.27
C THR A 36 -33.36 -22.63 -20.61
N ASN A 37 -33.33 -21.58 -19.83
CA ASN A 37 -32.31 -20.55 -19.85
C ASN A 37 -31.08 -21.13 -19.15
N GLU A 38 -30.39 -22.09 -19.80
CA GLU A 38 -29.04 -22.51 -19.46
C GLU A 38 -28.07 -21.60 -20.23
N GLY A 39 -27.67 -20.54 -19.60
CA GLY A 39 -26.73 -19.61 -20.14
C GLY A 39 -26.30 -18.66 -19.03
N SER A 40 -25.85 -19.23 -17.90
CA SER A 40 -24.96 -18.53 -16.99
C SER A 40 -23.61 -18.48 -17.69
N GLY A 41 -23.49 -17.66 -18.71
CA GLY A 41 -22.20 -17.21 -19.20
C GLY A 41 -21.61 -16.36 -18.08
N ASP A 42 -20.48 -16.78 -17.53
CA ASP A 42 -19.69 -15.97 -16.62
C ASP A 42 -19.56 -14.58 -17.24
N ALA A 43 -20.25 -13.59 -16.69
CA ALA A 43 -20.09 -12.20 -17.10
C ALA A 43 -18.62 -11.87 -16.85
N LYS A 44 -17.84 -11.65 -17.92
CA LYS A 44 -16.42 -11.32 -17.78
C LYS A 44 -16.34 -10.05 -16.96
N LEU A 45 -15.57 -10.09 -15.89
CA LEU A 45 -15.27 -8.92 -15.08
C LEU A 45 -14.70 -7.81 -15.95
N SER A 46 -15.14 -6.59 -15.73
CA SER A 46 -14.68 -5.41 -16.46
C SER A 46 -14.83 -4.16 -15.60
N GLY A 47 -14.01 -3.16 -15.88
CA GLY A 47 -14.03 -1.87 -15.19
C GLY A 47 -12.64 -1.42 -14.80
N SER A 48 -12.57 -0.30 -14.11
CA SER A 48 -11.32 0.25 -13.58
C SER A 48 -11.34 0.26 -12.05
N ILE A 49 -10.18 0.05 -11.44
CA ILE A 49 -9.93 0.16 -10.01
C ILE A 49 -8.79 1.15 -9.80
N LEU A 50 -9.00 2.15 -8.97
CA LEU A 50 -7.95 3.05 -8.51
C LEU A 50 -7.66 2.76 -7.04
N ALA A 51 -6.44 2.29 -6.74
CA ALA A 51 -5.93 2.07 -5.39
C ALA A 51 -4.87 3.11 -5.05
N SER A 52 -4.90 3.67 -3.86
CA SER A 52 -3.92 4.67 -3.42
C SER A 52 -3.60 4.53 -1.94
N GLY A 53 -2.38 4.91 -1.55
CA GLY A 53 -2.03 5.01 -0.13
C GLY A 53 -0.65 4.48 0.23
N SER A 54 -0.59 3.47 1.10
CA SER A 54 0.67 2.93 1.62
C SER A 54 1.68 2.61 0.53
N THR A 55 2.86 3.21 0.62
CA THR A 55 4.00 2.87 -0.24
C THR A 55 4.77 1.64 0.27
N ALA A 56 4.51 1.19 1.50
CA ALA A 56 5.03 -0.07 2.00
C ALA A 56 4.28 -1.27 1.43
N LEU A 57 2.96 -1.14 1.21
CA LEU A 57 2.11 -2.16 0.59
C LEU A 57 2.17 -2.11 -0.95
N GLN A 58 2.56 -0.98 -1.53
CA GLN A 58 2.49 -0.72 -2.97
C GLN A 58 3.09 -1.84 -3.85
N PRO A 59 4.30 -2.39 -3.58
CA PRO A 59 4.86 -3.45 -4.43
C PRO A 59 3.98 -4.70 -4.49
N LEU A 60 3.35 -5.08 -3.40
CA LEU A 60 2.46 -6.24 -3.36
C LEU A 60 1.16 -5.96 -4.13
N VAL A 61 0.55 -4.78 -3.96
CA VAL A 61 -0.67 -4.42 -4.69
C VAL A 61 -0.41 -4.36 -6.19
N GLU A 62 0.73 -3.80 -6.63
CA GLU A 62 1.11 -3.73 -8.04
C GLU A 62 1.28 -5.12 -8.65
N LEU A 63 2.01 -6.03 -7.99
CA LEU A 63 2.22 -7.40 -8.49
C LEU A 63 0.91 -8.20 -8.55
N VAL A 64 0.09 -8.13 -7.51
CA VAL A 64 -1.20 -8.83 -7.47
C VAL A 64 -2.18 -8.23 -8.50
N ALA A 65 -2.15 -6.90 -8.71
CA ALA A 65 -2.95 -6.23 -9.74
C ALA A 65 -2.55 -6.68 -11.15
N GLU A 66 -1.25 -6.79 -11.45
CA GLU A 66 -0.76 -7.30 -12.72
C GLU A 66 -1.27 -8.73 -12.97
N ASN A 67 -1.10 -9.63 -12.00
CA ASN A 67 -1.56 -11.01 -12.09
C ASN A 67 -3.10 -11.13 -12.21
N PHE A 68 -3.84 -10.24 -11.56
CA PHE A 68 -5.30 -10.20 -11.68
C PHE A 68 -5.76 -9.71 -13.06
N MET A 69 -5.14 -8.66 -13.61
CA MET A 69 -5.43 -8.14 -14.94
C MET A 69 -5.09 -9.15 -16.03
N ASP A 70 -4.02 -9.93 -15.90
CA ASP A 70 -3.65 -11.01 -16.82
C ASP A 70 -4.76 -12.08 -16.91
N LYS A 71 -5.42 -12.37 -15.78
CA LYS A 71 -6.55 -13.30 -15.71
C LYS A 71 -7.88 -12.66 -16.13
N ASN A 72 -8.00 -11.33 -16.06
CA ASN A 72 -9.22 -10.56 -16.27
C ASN A 72 -8.99 -9.38 -17.23
N ALA A 73 -8.78 -9.66 -18.50
CA ALA A 73 -8.41 -8.67 -19.53
C ALA A 73 -9.40 -7.49 -19.73
N GLY A 74 -10.57 -7.52 -19.09
CA GLY A 74 -11.54 -6.41 -19.09
C GLY A 74 -11.38 -5.45 -17.92
N VAL A 75 -10.43 -5.72 -16.99
CA VAL A 75 -10.19 -4.92 -15.79
C VAL A 75 -8.90 -4.11 -15.95
N ASP A 76 -8.92 -2.83 -15.56
CA ASP A 76 -7.75 -1.95 -15.46
C ASP A 76 -7.55 -1.53 -13.99
N ILE A 77 -6.38 -1.79 -13.43
CA ILE A 77 -6.06 -1.46 -12.04
C ILE A 77 -4.88 -0.51 -12.01
N GLN A 78 -5.07 0.64 -11.38
CA GLN A 78 -4.02 1.64 -11.17
C GLN A 78 -3.69 1.75 -9.69
N VAL A 79 -2.40 1.70 -9.37
CA VAL A 79 -1.89 1.78 -7.99
C VAL A 79 -1.05 3.03 -7.82
N GLN A 80 -1.33 3.80 -6.77
CA GLN A 80 -0.63 5.05 -6.46
C GLN A 80 -0.13 5.04 -5.01
N GLY A 81 1.05 5.60 -4.78
CA GLY A 81 1.56 5.88 -3.43
C GLY A 81 0.90 7.12 -2.81
N GLY A 82 1.52 7.66 -1.77
CA GLY A 82 1.09 8.90 -1.08
C GLY A 82 0.94 8.72 0.43
N GLY A 83 1.21 7.51 0.94
CA GLY A 83 1.14 7.15 2.35
C GLY A 83 -0.26 6.79 2.82
N SER A 84 -0.33 6.00 3.90
CA SER A 84 -1.57 5.43 4.46
C SER A 84 -2.64 6.50 4.77
N GLY A 85 -2.25 7.63 5.34
CA GLY A 85 -3.18 8.72 5.65
C GLY A 85 -3.82 9.35 4.41
N THR A 86 -3.07 9.43 3.31
CA THR A 86 -3.59 9.90 2.02
C THR A 86 -4.59 8.90 1.46
N GLY A 87 -4.25 7.61 1.41
CA GLY A 87 -5.15 6.56 0.94
C GLY A 87 -6.45 6.49 1.73
N LEU A 88 -6.37 6.52 3.06
CA LEU A 88 -7.54 6.52 3.93
C LEU A 88 -8.44 7.75 3.72
N THR A 89 -7.85 8.93 3.53
CA THR A 89 -8.62 10.15 3.24
C THR A 89 -9.31 10.05 1.89
N GLN A 90 -8.58 9.64 0.86
CA GLN A 90 -9.11 9.56 -0.51
C GLN A 90 -10.23 8.52 -0.64
N VAL A 91 -10.09 7.33 -0.04
CA VAL A 91 -11.15 6.32 -0.08
C VAL A 91 -12.37 6.76 0.73
N ALA A 92 -12.18 7.42 1.88
CA ALA A 92 -13.26 7.95 2.67
C ALA A 92 -14.05 9.05 1.92
N GLU A 93 -13.37 9.81 1.06
CA GLU A 93 -13.96 10.84 0.20
C GLU A 93 -14.40 10.31 -1.19
N LYS A 94 -14.28 8.99 -1.41
CA LYS A 94 -14.64 8.31 -2.68
C LYS A 94 -13.86 8.84 -3.90
N GLN A 95 -12.64 9.29 -3.67
CA GLN A 95 -11.73 9.73 -4.74
C GLN A 95 -10.98 8.54 -5.36
N VAL A 96 -10.87 7.44 -4.61
CA VAL A 96 -10.31 6.17 -5.03
C VAL A 96 -11.24 5.03 -4.61
N ASP A 97 -11.12 3.87 -5.25
CA ASP A 97 -11.91 2.68 -4.92
C ASP A 97 -11.35 1.95 -3.70
N ILE A 98 -10.02 1.96 -3.55
CA ILE A 98 -9.31 1.27 -2.49
C ILE A 98 -8.28 2.22 -1.85
N GLY A 99 -8.32 2.31 -0.51
CA GLY A 99 -7.33 3.02 0.30
C GLY A 99 -6.38 2.04 0.98
N ASN A 100 -5.10 2.04 0.58
CA ASN A 100 -4.07 1.17 1.15
C ASN A 100 -3.47 1.76 2.42
N SER A 101 -3.29 0.95 3.49
CA SER A 101 -2.82 1.46 4.78
C SER A 101 -2.05 0.41 5.60
N ASP A 102 -0.94 0.83 6.24
CA ASP A 102 -0.18 0.05 7.23
C ASP A 102 -0.73 0.26 8.66
N VAL A 103 -1.82 0.98 8.82
CA VAL A 103 -2.44 1.27 10.12
C VAL A 103 -3.96 1.20 10.02
N PHE A 104 -4.62 0.98 11.14
CA PHE A 104 -6.07 1.05 11.21
C PHE A 104 -6.59 2.45 10.83
N ALA A 105 -7.74 2.50 10.18
CA ALA A 105 -8.35 3.76 9.74
C ALA A 105 -8.54 4.74 10.90
N GLU A 106 -8.91 4.24 12.07
CA GLU A 106 -9.12 5.00 13.29
C GLU A 106 -7.85 5.66 13.82
N GLU A 107 -6.66 5.19 13.42
CA GLU A 107 -5.40 5.82 13.81
C GLU A 107 -5.12 7.11 13.06
N LYS A 108 -5.57 7.23 11.83
CA LYS A 108 -5.37 8.41 10.97
C LYS A 108 -6.60 9.31 10.88
N LEU A 109 -7.79 8.73 10.81
CA LEU A 109 -9.04 9.45 10.73
C LEU A 109 -9.63 9.62 12.14
N LYS A 110 -9.09 10.61 12.88
CA LYS A 110 -9.47 10.93 14.27
C LYS A 110 -10.29 12.22 14.35
N ASP A 111 -10.82 12.49 15.52
CA ASP A 111 -11.51 13.72 15.87
C ASP A 111 -12.63 14.04 14.88
N LYS A 112 -12.50 15.13 14.15
CA LYS A 112 -13.49 15.58 13.16
C LYS A 112 -13.65 14.62 11.98
N ASP A 113 -12.72 13.72 11.74
CA ASP A 113 -12.73 12.75 10.66
C ASP A 113 -13.12 11.33 11.14
N ALA A 114 -13.43 11.13 12.43
CA ALA A 114 -13.77 9.82 12.98
C ALA A 114 -15.02 9.19 12.31
N GLU A 115 -15.98 10.00 11.89
CA GLU A 115 -17.14 9.51 11.14
C GLU A 115 -16.76 8.93 9.78
N LYS A 116 -15.66 9.42 9.17
CA LYS A 116 -15.14 8.88 7.93
C LYS A 116 -14.55 7.49 8.12
N ALA A 117 -13.87 7.22 9.24
CA ALA A 117 -13.36 5.89 9.55
C ALA A 117 -14.49 4.87 9.69
N ALA A 118 -15.61 5.26 10.32
CA ALA A 118 -16.73 4.37 10.61
C ALA A 118 -17.47 3.83 9.37
N VAL A 119 -17.32 4.45 8.21
CA VAL A 119 -17.92 3.98 6.94
C VAL A 119 -16.99 3.13 6.10
N LEU A 120 -15.73 2.99 6.51
CA LEU A 120 -14.75 2.19 5.81
C LEU A 120 -14.88 0.72 6.19
N VAL A 121 -14.78 -0.15 5.19
CA VAL A 121 -14.71 -1.61 5.37
C VAL A 121 -13.26 -2.03 5.25
N ASP A 122 -12.76 -2.71 6.26
CA ASP A 122 -11.38 -3.17 6.37
C ASP A 122 -11.20 -4.55 5.72
N HIS A 123 -10.24 -4.66 4.82
CA HIS A 123 -9.79 -5.90 4.21
C HIS A 123 -8.30 -6.09 4.54
N GLN A 124 -8.00 -6.89 5.57
CA GLN A 124 -6.63 -7.23 5.94
C GLN A 124 -6.05 -8.22 4.94
N VAL A 125 -5.03 -7.84 4.19
CA VAL A 125 -4.49 -8.62 3.09
C VAL A 125 -3.15 -9.29 3.38
N ALA A 126 -2.35 -8.73 4.31
CA ALA A 126 -1.05 -9.26 4.69
C ALA A 126 -0.60 -8.70 6.05
N VAL A 127 0.60 -9.06 6.48
CA VAL A 127 1.34 -8.40 7.56
C VAL A 127 2.67 -7.93 7.01
N VAL A 128 3.08 -6.72 7.38
CA VAL A 128 4.37 -6.13 7.07
C VAL A 128 5.23 -6.03 8.31
N ALA A 129 6.51 -6.37 8.19
CA ALA A 129 7.53 -6.05 9.18
C ALA A 129 8.33 -4.83 8.70
N ILE A 130 8.67 -3.93 9.63
CA ILE A 130 9.41 -2.70 9.35
C ILE A 130 10.75 -2.77 10.07
N ALA A 131 11.82 -2.77 9.30
CA ALA A 131 13.19 -2.82 9.79
C ALA A 131 13.79 -1.42 9.92
N THR A 132 14.63 -1.22 10.93
CA THR A 132 15.59 -0.11 10.94
C THR A 132 16.68 -0.40 9.93
N VAL A 133 17.01 0.56 9.09
CA VAL A 133 18.02 0.43 8.05
C VAL A 133 18.99 1.60 8.06
N SER A 134 20.25 1.33 7.69
CA SER A 134 21.29 2.35 7.59
C SER A 134 22.09 2.20 6.31
N HIS A 135 22.85 3.25 5.98
CA HIS A 135 23.94 3.12 5.02
C HIS A 135 24.96 2.10 5.55
N PRO A 136 25.53 1.23 4.68
CA PRO A 136 26.48 0.17 5.10
C PRO A 136 27.68 0.70 5.92
N ASP A 137 28.14 1.92 5.66
CA ASP A 137 29.29 2.54 6.34
C ASP A 137 29.00 2.99 7.78
N ALA A 138 27.78 2.88 8.29
CA ALA A 138 27.43 3.26 9.66
C ALA A 138 28.23 2.47 10.71
N GLY A 139 28.63 1.23 10.38
CA GLY A 139 29.52 0.43 11.23
C GLY A 139 28.86 -0.16 12.48
N VAL A 140 27.51 -0.26 12.50
CA VAL A 140 26.71 -0.87 13.58
C VAL A 140 25.86 -2.02 13.05
N ASP A 141 25.57 -3.01 13.91
CA ASP A 141 24.72 -4.16 13.56
C ASP A 141 23.40 -4.16 14.34
N SER A 142 23.35 -3.46 15.46
CA SER A 142 22.20 -3.42 16.35
C SER A 142 22.12 -2.07 17.07
N LEU A 143 20.90 -1.63 17.33
CA LEU A 143 20.62 -0.48 18.20
C LEU A 143 19.61 -0.90 19.25
N THR A 144 19.74 -0.32 20.46
CA THR A 144 18.69 -0.44 21.45
C THR A 144 17.54 0.51 21.12
N LYS A 145 16.36 0.22 21.66
CA LYS A 145 15.19 1.10 21.54
C LYS A 145 15.49 2.52 22.04
N GLU A 146 16.28 2.65 23.12
CA GLU A 146 16.71 3.94 23.67
C GLU A 146 17.64 4.68 22.71
N GLN A 147 18.64 3.99 22.15
CA GLN A 147 19.54 4.57 21.13
C GLN A 147 18.79 5.04 19.89
N LEU A 148 17.82 4.24 19.41
CA LEU A 148 16.97 4.65 18.30
C LEU A 148 16.18 5.91 18.61
N LEU A 149 15.54 5.97 19.77
CA LEU A 149 14.80 7.15 20.20
C LEU A 149 15.72 8.38 20.28
N ASP A 150 16.91 8.24 20.85
CA ASP A 150 17.87 9.33 20.98
C ASP A 150 18.43 9.80 19.63
N ILE A 151 18.57 8.89 18.65
CA ILE A 151 18.90 9.27 17.27
C ILE A 151 17.74 10.06 16.65
N PHE A 152 16.51 9.51 16.67
CA PHE A 152 15.36 10.16 16.03
C PHE A 152 14.85 11.42 16.75
N THR A 153 15.34 11.69 17.96
CA THR A 153 15.10 12.95 18.68
C THR A 153 16.30 13.91 18.62
N GLY A 154 17.40 13.53 17.93
CA GLY A 154 18.57 14.39 17.72
C GLY A 154 19.50 14.51 18.92
N LYS A 155 19.39 13.66 19.94
CA LYS A 155 20.32 13.61 21.06
C LYS A 155 21.63 12.91 20.68
N ILE A 156 21.54 11.83 19.89
CA ILE A 156 22.67 11.14 19.26
C ILE A 156 22.76 11.60 17.81
N THR A 157 23.90 12.15 17.42
CA THR A 157 24.08 12.76 16.09
C THR A 157 25.26 12.19 15.30
N ASN A 158 26.04 11.30 15.93
CA ASN A 158 27.19 10.65 15.31
C ASN A 158 27.17 9.16 15.62
N TRP A 159 27.43 8.32 14.62
CA TRP A 159 27.41 6.87 14.76
C TRP A 159 28.42 6.34 15.79
N LYS A 160 29.55 7.05 16.04
CA LYS A 160 30.51 6.65 17.09
C LYS A 160 29.93 6.64 18.50
N GLU A 161 28.87 7.40 18.75
CA GLU A 161 28.20 7.45 20.06
C GLU A 161 27.47 6.14 20.40
N VAL A 162 27.23 5.32 19.36
CA VAL A 162 26.60 4.00 19.48
C VAL A 162 27.53 2.86 19.02
N GLY A 163 28.85 3.13 18.96
CA GLY A 163 29.87 2.13 18.63
C GLY A 163 30.16 1.96 17.14
N GLY A 164 29.62 2.81 16.28
CA GLY A 164 29.84 2.81 14.84
C GLY A 164 31.00 3.72 14.39
N ALA A 165 30.98 4.08 13.12
CA ALA A 165 31.98 4.94 12.49
C ALA A 165 31.93 6.38 13.05
N ASP A 166 33.06 7.11 13.01
CA ASP A 166 33.05 8.56 13.30
C ASP A 166 32.44 9.32 12.13
N GLN A 167 31.12 9.26 12.06
CA GLN A 167 30.33 9.81 10.96
C GLN A 167 29.02 10.39 11.47
N LYS A 168 28.66 11.57 10.95
CA LYS A 168 27.39 12.22 11.29
C LYS A 168 26.21 11.38 10.83
N ILE A 169 25.20 11.26 11.67
CA ILE A 169 23.94 10.60 11.32
C ILE A 169 23.08 11.53 10.46
N GLN A 170 22.62 11.03 9.31
CA GLN A 170 21.61 11.68 8.46
C GLN A 170 20.30 10.91 8.55
N ILE A 171 19.31 11.49 9.19
CA ILE A 171 17.99 10.87 9.30
C ILE A 171 17.20 11.07 8.01
N ILE A 172 16.71 9.97 7.43
CA ILE A 172 15.73 9.95 6.36
C ILE A 172 14.41 9.50 7.01
N ASN A 173 13.55 10.47 7.32
CA ASN A 173 12.27 10.24 7.98
C ASN A 173 11.13 10.21 6.95
N ARG A 174 9.94 9.89 7.40
CA ARG A 174 8.71 9.85 6.59
C ARG A 174 7.79 11.00 7.03
N PRO A 175 6.89 11.49 6.17
CA PRO A 175 5.90 12.50 6.57
C PRO A 175 4.84 11.92 7.52
N GLY A 176 4.07 12.81 8.15
CA GLY A 176 3.01 12.42 9.09
C GLY A 176 1.87 11.60 8.47
N SER A 177 1.71 11.64 7.13
CA SER A 177 0.77 10.78 6.39
C SER A 177 1.20 9.33 6.35
N SER A 178 2.50 9.03 6.52
CA SER A 178 3.04 7.66 6.43
C SER A 178 2.50 6.76 7.54
N GLY A 179 1.97 5.60 7.14
CA GLY A 179 1.62 4.51 8.06
C GLY A 179 2.87 3.83 8.60
N THR A 180 3.89 3.64 7.75
CA THR A 180 5.19 3.09 8.13
C THR A 180 5.83 3.89 9.27
N ARG A 181 5.77 5.25 9.20
CA ARG A 181 6.21 6.10 10.32
C ARG A 181 5.37 5.87 11.56
N ALA A 182 4.05 5.84 11.45
CA ALA A 182 3.18 5.65 12.60
C ALA A 182 3.46 4.31 13.30
N THR A 183 3.63 3.22 12.55
CA THR A 183 3.99 1.90 13.06
C THR A 183 5.39 1.91 13.71
N TYR A 184 6.36 2.54 13.06
CA TYR A 184 7.73 2.64 13.59
C TYR A 184 7.79 3.46 14.88
N GLU A 185 7.14 4.62 14.93
CA GLU A 185 7.04 5.46 16.13
C GLU A 185 6.36 4.71 17.28
N SER A 186 5.30 3.97 17.01
CA SER A 186 4.56 3.24 18.04
C SER A 186 5.36 2.06 18.62
N TYR A 187 6.02 1.28 17.77
CA TYR A 187 6.56 -0.03 18.18
C TYR A 187 8.08 -0.08 18.26
N ALA A 188 8.82 0.75 17.49
CA ALA A 188 10.26 0.88 17.60
C ALA A 188 10.64 1.97 18.61
N LEU A 189 10.07 3.15 18.51
CA LEU A 189 10.44 4.30 19.33
C LEU A 189 9.61 4.40 20.63
N GLY A 190 8.37 3.94 20.62
CA GLY A 190 7.42 4.01 21.74
C GLY A 190 6.81 5.39 21.95
N THR A 191 7.07 6.33 21.06
CA THR A 191 6.52 7.68 21.08
C THR A 191 6.53 8.31 19.69
N LYS A 192 5.70 9.31 19.49
CA LYS A 192 5.78 10.17 18.31
C LYS A 192 7.01 11.07 18.39
N THR A 193 7.61 11.36 17.27
CA THR A 193 8.78 12.22 17.17
C THR A 193 8.46 13.47 16.35
N GLU A 194 9.02 14.59 16.77
CA GLU A 194 9.01 15.81 15.98
C GLU A 194 10.08 15.72 14.87
N ASP A 195 9.86 16.45 13.80
CA ASP A 195 10.87 16.55 12.74
C ASP A 195 12.02 17.46 13.21
N ILE A 196 13.21 16.87 13.29
CA ILE A 196 14.38 17.62 13.76
C ILE A 196 15.06 18.38 12.61
N PRO A 197 15.67 19.54 12.86
CA PRO A 197 16.40 20.28 11.85
C PRO A 197 17.50 19.45 11.19
N GLY A 198 17.48 19.40 9.85
CA GLY A 198 18.42 18.63 9.04
C GLY A 198 18.03 17.19 8.76
N SER A 199 16.90 16.69 9.29
CA SER A 199 16.31 15.45 8.79
C SER A 199 15.68 15.69 7.42
N ILE A 200 15.69 14.65 6.58
CA ILE A 200 15.03 14.66 5.28
C ILE A 200 13.71 13.91 5.43
N GLN A 201 12.64 14.45 4.85
CA GLN A 201 11.36 13.78 4.78
C GLN A 201 11.10 13.26 3.35
N GLU A 202 10.77 11.98 3.24
CA GLU A 202 10.48 11.34 1.96
C GLU A 202 9.30 10.37 2.11
N ASP A 203 8.30 10.50 1.24
CA ASP A 203 7.09 9.68 1.33
C ASP A 203 7.23 8.32 0.65
N SER A 204 7.96 8.23 -0.46
CA SER A 204 8.14 6.99 -1.21
C SER A 204 9.13 6.05 -0.52
N SER A 205 8.70 4.83 -0.18
CA SER A 205 9.58 3.80 0.40
C SER A 205 10.75 3.45 -0.53
N GLY A 206 10.51 3.40 -1.85
CA GLY A 206 11.57 3.16 -2.84
C GLY A 206 12.60 4.29 -2.87
N THR A 207 12.16 5.54 -2.78
CA THR A 207 13.07 6.71 -2.70
C THR A 207 13.84 6.72 -1.38
N VAL A 208 13.20 6.40 -0.25
CA VAL A 208 13.88 6.26 1.06
C VAL A 208 15.00 5.22 0.97
N LYS A 209 14.73 4.03 0.41
CA LYS A 209 15.74 2.99 0.19
C LYS A 209 16.95 3.52 -0.58
N LYS A 210 16.70 4.16 -1.72
CA LYS A 210 17.74 4.75 -2.56
C LYS A 210 18.55 5.79 -1.80
N MET A 211 17.89 6.71 -1.09
CA MET A 211 18.55 7.76 -0.33
C MET A 211 19.44 7.19 0.78
N ILE A 212 18.99 6.14 1.49
CA ILE A 212 19.79 5.49 2.53
C ILE A 212 21.02 4.83 1.92
N GLY A 213 20.89 4.12 0.80
CA GLY A 213 22.02 3.48 0.12
C GLY A 213 23.03 4.44 -0.51
N GLU A 214 22.59 5.66 -0.88
CA GLU A 214 23.44 6.68 -1.53
C GLU A 214 23.98 7.75 -0.59
N THR A 215 23.48 7.83 0.66
CA THR A 215 23.86 8.87 1.62
C THR A 215 24.69 8.29 2.75
N PRO A 216 26.01 8.48 2.78
CA PRO A 216 26.86 8.04 3.88
C PRO A 216 26.34 8.53 5.23
N GLY A 217 26.24 7.62 6.21
CA GLY A 217 25.71 7.92 7.54
C GLY A 217 24.19 7.98 7.65
N ALA A 218 23.45 7.69 6.57
CA ALA A 218 21.99 7.70 6.62
C ALA A 218 21.42 6.60 7.53
N ILE A 219 20.29 6.92 8.14
CA ILE A 219 19.40 5.99 8.87
C ILE A 219 17.96 6.27 8.51
N GLY A 220 17.16 5.20 8.44
CA GLY A 220 15.72 5.27 8.24
C GLY A 220 15.06 3.94 8.58
N TYR A 221 13.89 3.70 8.05
CA TYR A 221 13.14 2.47 8.27
C TYR A 221 12.30 2.12 7.03
N LEU A 222 12.23 0.82 6.74
CA LEU A 222 11.58 0.28 5.55
C LEU A 222 10.90 -1.05 5.83
N ALA A 223 9.88 -1.38 5.06
CA ALA A 223 9.32 -2.71 5.01
C ALA A 223 10.36 -3.73 4.49
N LEU A 224 10.27 -4.99 4.94
CA LEU A 224 11.19 -6.06 4.51
C LEU A 224 11.20 -6.25 2.99
N SER A 225 10.08 -5.97 2.31
CA SER A 225 9.95 -6.03 0.85
C SER A 225 10.88 -5.09 0.08
N TYR A 226 11.47 -4.10 0.75
CA TYR A 226 12.41 -3.15 0.14
C TYR A 226 13.87 -3.47 0.42
N LEU A 227 14.17 -4.47 1.27
CA LEU A 227 15.54 -4.74 1.70
C LEU A 227 16.33 -5.48 0.61
N ASP A 228 17.57 -5.02 0.39
CA ASP A 228 18.58 -5.68 -0.41
C ASP A 228 19.99 -5.30 0.07
N ASP A 229 21.00 -5.74 -0.65
CA ASP A 229 22.41 -5.54 -0.30
C ASP A 229 22.88 -4.07 -0.39
N SER A 230 22.05 -3.15 -0.92
CA SER A 230 22.40 -1.71 -1.01
C SER A 230 22.30 -0.97 0.32
N ILE A 231 21.61 -1.55 1.29
CA ILE A 231 21.36 -0.98 2.62
C ILE A 231 21.59 -2.03 3.70
N LYS A 232 21.94 -1.58 4.90
CA LYS A 232 22.17 -2.47 6.03
C LYS A 232 20.97 -2.49 6.98
N THR A 233 20.47 -3.69 7.27
CA THR A 233 19.44 -3.90 8.30
C THR A 233 20.08 -3.94 9.68
N LEU A 234 19.48 -3.24 10.65
CA LEU A 234 19.91 -3.21 12.04
C LEU A 234 18.93 -3.99 12.92
N SER A 235 19.46 -4.80 13.83
CA SER A 235 18.65 -5.44 14.87
C SER A 235 18.16 -4.42 15.90
N LEU A 236 16.97 -4.66 16.47
CA LEU A 236 16.40 -3.87 17.56
C LEU A 236 16.52 -4.66 18.87
N ASP A 237 17.24 -4.14 19.86
CA ASP A 237 17.54 -4.83 21.11
C ASP A 237 18.13 -6.24 20.89
N GLY A 238 18.92 -6.41 19.83
CA GLY A 238 19.51 -7.68 19.44
C GLY A 238 18.55 -8.64 18.73
N VAL A 239 17.30 -8.23 18.47
CA VAL A 239 16.32 -9.03 17.71
C VAL A 239 16.30 -8.57 16.26
N GLU A 240 16.55 -9.52 15.35
CA GLU A 240 16.53 -9.27 13.92
C GLU A 240 15.10 -9.06 13.40
N ALA A 241 14.95 -8.10 12.47
CA ALA A 241 13.72 -7.91 11.71
C ALA A 241 13.60 -9.03 10.66
N SER A 242 13.06 -10.17 11.07
CA SER A 242 12.84 -11.33 10.20
C SER A 242 11.39 -11.82 10.27
N VAL A 243 10.95 -12.48 9.21
CA VAL A 243 9.61 -13.08 9.12
C VAL A 243 9.32 -13.95 10.33
N ASP A 244 10.25 -14.84 10.73
CA ASP A 244 10.07 -15.76 11.85
C ASP A 244 9.95 -15.03 13.19
N ASN A 245 10.75 -14.00 13.42
CA ASN A 245 10.69 -13.20 14.63
C ASN A 245 9.38 -12.38 14.72
N VAL A 246 8.83 -11.97 13.58
CA VAL A 246 7.53 -11.28 13.52
C VAL A 246 6.39 -12.26 13.77
N ILE A 247 6.37 -13.41 13.09
CA ILE A 247 5.34 -14.46 13.28
C ILE A 247 5.18 -14.82 14.76
N THR A 248 6.30 -14.97 15.48
CA THR A 248 6.32 -15.34 16.90
C THR A 248 6.12 -14.17 17.86
N GLY A 249 6.03 -12.93 17.34
CA GLY A 249 5.91 -11.71 18.16
C GLY A 249 7.18 -11.28 18.87
N LYS A 250 8.34 -11.90 18.59
CA LYS A 250 9.65 -11.49 19.15
C LYS A 250 10.10 -10.14 18.64
N TYR A 251 9.93 -9.90 17.33
CA TYR A 251 10.19 -8.59 16.73
C TYR A 251 8.93 -7.74 16.76
N PRO A 252 8.95 -6.55 17.42
CA PRO A 252 7.71 -5.84 17.71
C PRO A 252 7.23 -4.93 16.58
N VAL A 253 8.09 -4.57 15.60
CA VAL A 253 7.77 -3.53 14.60
C VAL A 253 7.15 -4.16 13.37
N TRP A 254 5.85 -4.41 13.47
CA TRP A 254 5.02 -4.96 12.39
C TRP A 254 3.60 -4.38 12.43
N ALA A 255 2.90 -4.44 11.33
CA ALA A 255 1.50 -4.03 11.22
C ALA A 255 0.74 -4.95 10.26
N TYR A 256 -0.58 -4.93 10.34
CA TYR A 256 -1.41 -5.43 9.25
C TYR A 256 -1.35 -4.47 8.08
N GLU A 257 -1.41 -5.02 6.89
CA GLU A 257 -1.65 -4.29 5.66
C GLU A 257 -3.13 -4.38 5.33
N HIS A 258 -3.74 -3.22 5.18
CA HIS A 258 -5.16 -3.04 4.99
C HIS A 258 -5.45 -2.44 3.62
N MET A 259 -6.50 -2.95 2.97
CA MET A 259 -7.11 -2.36 1.80
C MET A 259 -8.54 -1.95 2.18
N TYR A 260 -8.78 -0.65 2.31
CA TYR A 260 -10.08 -0.13 2.73
C TYR A 260 -10.96 0.21 1.56
N THR A 261 -12.28 -0.08 1.67
CA THR A 261 -13.31 0.40 0.75
C THR A 261 -14.30 1.30 1.47
N ASN A 262 -14.96 2.22 0.75
CA ASN A 262 -16.01 3.04 1.33
C ASN A 262 -17.37 2.34 1.22
N GLY A 263 -17.75 1.62 2.28
CA GLY A 263 -18.87 0.69 2.26
C GLY A 263 -18.56 -0.58 1.46
N GLU A 264 -19.59 -1.34 1.09
CA GLU A 264 -19.44 -2.57 0.31
C GLU A 264 -18.87 -2.29 -1.08
N PRO A 265 -17.82 -3.02 -1.50
CA PRO A 265 -17.20 -2.85 -2.80
C PRO A 265 -18.12 -3.32 -3.94
N ASN A 266 -17.97 -2.72 -5.11
CA ASN A 266 -18.60 -3.24 -6.33
C ASN A 266 -18.01 -4.62 -6.71
N GLU A 267 -18.63 -5.31 -7.67
CA GLU A 267 -18.26 -6.68 -8.06
C GLU A 267 -16.78 -6.80 -8.48
N THR A 268 -16.26 -5.84 -9.24
CA THR A 268 -14.88 -5.88 -9.74
C THR A 268 -13.87 -5.65 -8.62
N VAL A 269 -14.11 -4.69 -7.74
CA VAL A 269 -13.28 -4.42 -6.55
C VAL A 269 -13.31 -5.61 -5.60
N LYS A 270 -14.51 -6.16 -5.37
CA LYS A 270 -14.67 -7.36 -4.52
C LYS A 270 -13.87 -8.53 -5.07
N ALA A 271 -13.97 -8.81 -6.36
CA ALA A 271 -13.25 -9.92 -7.00
C ALA A 271 -11.73 -9.73 -6.87
N PHE A 272 -11.22 -8.50 -7.00
CA PHE A 272 -9.81 -8.21 -6.77
C PHE A 272 -9.38 -8.43 -5.31
N LEU A 273 -10.17 -7.98 -4.35
CA LEU A 273 -9.91 -8.23 -2.92
C LEU A 273 -9.99 -9.72 -2.56
N ASP A 274 -10.97 -10.45 -3.11
CA ASP A 274 -11.08 -11.89 -2.94
C ASP A 274 -9.87 -12.63 -3.54
N PHE A 275 -9.37 -12.17 -4.71
CA PHE A 275 -8.16 -12.72 -5.34
C PHE A 275 -6.93 -12.53 -4.45
N PHE A 276 -6.79 -11.38 -3.79
CA PHE A 276 -5.72 -11.13 -2.83
C PHE A 276 -5.66 -12.18 -1.70
N LEU A 277 -6.81 -12.71 -1.30
CA LEU A 277 -6.94 -13.67 -0.19
C LEU A 277 -6.89 -15.14 -0.65
N THR A 278 -6.69 -15.41 -1.94
CA THR A 278 -6.51 -16.78 -2.42
C THR A 278 -5.22 -17.41 -1.91
N ASP A 279 -5.22 -18.74 -1.79
CA ASP A 279 -4.01 -19.49 -1.42
C ASP A 279 -2.84 -19.21 -2.39
N GLU A 280 -3.14 -19.01 -3.68
CA GLU A 280 -2.15 -18.67 -4.71
C GLU A 280 -1.39 -17.41 -4.31
N VAL A 281 -2.07 -16.31 -4.08
CA VAL A 281 -1.46 -15.02 -3.70
C VAL A 281 -0.82 -15.09 -2.32
N GLN A 282 -1.51 -15.69 -1.34
CA GLN A 282 -1.03 -15.73 0.05
C GLN A 282 0.22 -16.61 0.23
N THR A 283 0.41 -17.66 -0.57
CA THR A 283 1.59 -18.52 -0.50
C THR A 283 2.63 -18.21 -1.58
N GLY A 284 2.28 -17.44 -2.59
CA GLY A 284 3.14 -16.93 -3.66
C GLY A 284 3.61 -15.50 -3.37
N GLU A 285 2.96 -14.53 -3.99
CA GLU A 285 3.41 -13.12 -4.06
C GLU A 285 3.61 -12.48 -2.67
N VAL A 286 2.73 -12.77 -1.70
CA VAL A 286 2.86 -12.27 -0.32
C VAL A 286 4.19 -12.72 0.29
N VAL A 287 4.52 -14.01 0.16
CA VAL A 287 5.75 -14.58 0.74
C VAL A 287 6.98 -14.18 -0.08
N GLU A 288 6.88 -14.19 -1.41
CA GLU A 288 7.98 -13.85 -2.32
C GLU A 288 8.49 -12.43 -2.09
N LEU A 289 7.59 -11.49 -1.85
CA LEU A 289 7.93 -10.10 -1.57
C LEU A 289 8.27 -9.82 -0.08
N GLY A 290 8.36 -10.84 0.76
CA GLY A 290 8.75 -10.69 2.17
C GLY A 290 7.63 -10.15 3.09
N TYR A 291 6.37 -10.19 2.63
CA TYR A 291 5.21 -10.02 3.51
C TYR A 291 4.84 -11.34 4.18
N ILE A 292 3.95 -11.27 5.16
CA ILE A 292 3.55 -12.43 5.95
C ILE A 292 2.05 -12.63 5.81
N PRO A 293 1.57 -13.83 5.41
CA PRO A 293 0.16 -14.13 5.46
C PRO A 293 -0.38 -13.98 6.90
N ALA A 294 -1.47 -13.22 7.08
CA ALA A 294 -2.00 -12.93 8.41
C ALA A 294 -2.37 -14.19 9.21
N VAL A 295 -2.71 -15.28 8.51
CA VAL A 295 -3.01 -16.59 9.10
C VAL A 295 -1.79 -17.29 9.71
N LYS A 296 -0.57 -16.90 9.31
CA LYS A 296 0.68 -17.47 9.86
C LYS A 296 1.08 -16.83 11.19
N MET A 297 0.53 -15.67 11.53
CA MET A 297 0.85 -14.96 12.76
C MET A 297 0.40 -15.78 13.99
N GLN A 298 1.30 -15.97 14.95
CA GLN A 298 1.02 -16.57 16.26
C GLN A 298 0.55 -15.54 17.28
N VAL A 299 0.59 -14.27 16.91
CA VAL A 299 0.09 -13.15 17.70
C VAL A 299 -0.86 -12.31 16.87
N SER A 300 -1.77 -11.59 17.54
CA SER A 300 -2.62 -10.57 16.93
C SER A 300 -2.40 -9.23 17.62
N ARG A 301 -2.70 -8.15 16.90
CA ARG A 301 -2.65 -6.78 17.41
C ARG A 301 -3.99 -6.11 17.16
N ASP A 302 -4.55 -5.49 18.20
CA ASP A 302 -5.78 -4.72 18.08
C ASP A 302 -5.50 -3.25 17.70
N VAL A 303 -6.56 -2.48 17.45
CA VAL A 303 -6.49 -1.05 17.11
C VAL A 303 -5.85 -0.20 18.22
N ALA A 304 -5.86 -0.66 19.46
CA ALA A 304 -5.18 0.01 20.59
C ALA A 304 -3.69 -0.36 20.68
N GLY A 305 -3.20 -1.25 19.81
CA GLY A 305 -1.81 -1.75 19.80
C GLY A 305 -1.53 -2.89 20.76
N ASN A 306 -2.55 -3.44 21.45
CA ASN A 306 -2.35 -4.57 22.34
C ASN A 306 -2.05 -5.84 21.54
N VAL A 307 -1.01 -6.56 21.96
CA VAL A 307 -0.61 -7.83 21.34
C VAL A 307 -1.10 -8.99 22.20
N THR A 308 -1.79 -9.96 21.60
CA THR A 308 -2.28 -11.18 22.22
C THR A 308 -1.84 -12.41 21.44
N ALA A 309 -1.56 -13.52 22.12
CA ALA A 309 -1.32 -14.81 21.47
C ALA A 309 -2.60 -15.32 20.80
N LYS A 310 -2.43 -15.93 19.61
CA LYS A 310 -3.52 -16.61 18.89
C LYS A 310 -3.64 -18.07 19.32
#